data_2e0958f3aaa0837f3ab2eee0269438df
#
_entry.id   2e0958f3aaa0837f3ab2eee0269438df
#
_cell.length_a   1.000
_cell.length_b   1.000
_cell.length_c   1.000
_cell.angle_alpha   90.00
_cell.angle_beta   90.00
_cell.angle_gamma   90.00
#
_symmetry.space_group_name_H-M   'P 1'
#
loop_
_entity.id
_entity.type
_entity.pdbx_description
1 polymer ?
#
loop_
_entity_poly.entity_id
_entity_poly.type
_entity_poly.pdbx_seq_one_letter_code
_entity_poly.pdbx_strand_id
1 'polypeptide(L)'
;MADAEEPQEVAPKKSKKPLIIGVILALVLGGGGFFATYSGLILGQDQAGAAGKEPSASPLPDIAFVPIEPLVISLGSADSGRNLRFTSQIEVPSAYAADVTLLLPRIIDVMNGYLRAIDPAELDEPAMLLRIRAQLLRRIQLVTGDGRVRDLLVTEFVLN
;
A
#
# COMPACT_ATOMS: atom_id res chain seq x y z
N MET A 1 -26.57 5.73 95.89
CA MET A 1 -26.73 4.27 95.80
C MET A 1 -27.22 3.95 94.42
N ALA A 2 -26.42 3.28 93.73
CA ALA A 2 -26.60 2.37 92.63
C ALA A 2 -25.46 2.52 91.67
N ASP A 3 -24.63 1.57 91.81
CA ASP A 3 -23.54 1.19 90.94
C ASP A 3 -24.06 0.94 89.49
N ALA A 4 -23.42 1.45 88.53
CA ALA A 4 -23.61 1.05 87.14
C ALA A 4 -22.25 0.64 86.57
N GLU A 5 -22.03 -0.66 86.54
CA GLU A 5 -20.88 -1.29 85.84
C GLU A 5 -20.87 -0.97 84.37
N GLU A 6 -19.76 -0.45 83.91
CA GLU A 6 -19.42 -0.34 82.49
C GLU A 6 -19.04 -1.71 81.92
N PRO A 7 -19.57 -2.14 80.79
CA PRO A 7 -19.09 -3.33 80.10
C PRO A 7 -17.75 -3.03 79.38
N GLN A 8 -16.70 -3.70 79.75
CA GLN A 8 -15.41 -3.71 79.06
C GLN A 8 -15.60 -4.31 77.67
N GLU A 9 -15.38 -3.49 76.67
CA GLU A 9 -15.28 -3.85 75.23
C GLU A 9 -13.98 -4.67 75.01
N VAL A 10 -14.13 -5.97 74.83
CA VAL A 10 -13.03 -6.86 74.46
C VAL A 10 -12.62 -6.65 73.03
N ALA A 11 -11.51 -5.97 72.78
CA ALA A 11 -10.93 -5.76 71.45
C ALA A 11 -10.63 -7.12 70.76
N PRO A 12 -11.10 -7.35 69.50
CA PRO A 12 -10.85 -8.59 68.83
C PRO A 12 -9.37 -8.68 68.47
N LYS A 13 -8.69 -9.75 68.89
CA LYS A 13 -7.36 -10.09 68.49
C LYS A 13 -7.32 -10.23 66.98
N LYS A 14 -6.71 -9.27 66.24
CA LYS A 14 -6.51 -9.30 64.80
C LYS A 14 -5.70 -10.53 64.45
N SER A 15 -6.36 -11.55 63.93
CA SER A 15 -5.74 -12.76 63.40
C SER A 15 -4.84 -12.37 62.20
N LYS A 16 -3.54 -12.69 62.27
CA LYS A 16 -2.59 -12.45 61.17
C LYS A 16 -2.78 -13.41 60.00
N LYS A 17 -3.71 -14.35 60.10
CA LYS A 17 -4.02 -15.35 59.08
C LYS A 17 -4.45 -14.75 57.72
N PRO A 18 -5.36 -13.73 57.65
CA PRO A 18 -5.73 -13.15 56.35
C PRO A 18 -4.59 -12.41 55.69
N LEU A 19 -3.65 -11.85 56.47
CA LEU A 19 -2.49 -11.14 55.92
C LEU A 19 -1.49 -12.11 55.27
N ILE A 20 -1.27 -13.29 55.89
CA ILE A 20 -0.40 -14.35 55.36
C ILE A 20 -0.99 -14.92 54.07
N ILE A 21 -2.31 -15.15 54.02
CA ILE A 21 -3.00 -15.62 52.81
C ILE A 21 -2.90 -14.60 51.68
N GLY A 22 -3.04 -13.30 51.96
CA GLY A 22 -2.88 -12.23 51.00
C GLY A 22 -1.48 -12.16 50.39
N VAL A 23 -0.44 -12.33 51.23
CA VAL A 23 0.96 -12.33 50.76
C VAL A 23 1.26 -13.56 49.88
N ILE A 24 0.78 -14.74 50.28
CA ILE A 24 0.94 -15.96 49.47
C ILE A 24 0.20 -15.82 48.12
N LEU A 25 -1.00 -15.28 48.12
CA LEU A 25 -1.77 -15.05 46.89
C LEU A 25 -1.08 -14.04 45.95
N ALA A 26 -0.52 -12.96 46.51
CA ALA A 26 0.24 -11.96 45.76
C ALA A 26 1.53 -12.54 45.16
N LEU A 27 2.23 -13.42 45.89
CA LEU A 27 3.43 -14.10 45.39
C LEU A 27 3.10 -15.11 44.27
N VAL A 28 2.00 -15.83 44.36
CA VAL A 28 1.58 -16.80 43.36
C VAL A 28 1.09 -16.09 42.09
N LEU A 29 0.29 -15.04 42.22
CA LEU A 29 -0.20 -14.27 41.05
C LEU A 29 0.88 -13.41 40.46
N GLY A 30 1.72 -12.75 41.27
CA GLY A 30 2.83 -11.91 40.77
C GLY A 30 3.95 -12.76 40.17
N GLY A 31 4.39 -13.81 40.84
CA GLY A 31 5.44 -14.70 40.36
C GLY A 31 5.01 -15.56 39.17
N GLY A 32 3.80 -16.10 39.22
CA GLY A 32 3.24 -16.89 38.11
C GLY A 32 2.93 -16.05 36.89
N GLY A 33 2.37 -14.85 37.07
CA GLY A 33 2.13 -13.90 35.99
C GLY A 33 3.41 -13.40 35.33
N PHE A 34 4.42 -13.06 36.16
CA PHE A 34 5.74 -12.65 35.68
C PHE A 34 6.45 -13.78 34.93
N PHE A 35 6.42 -15.01 35.48
CA PHE A 35 7.00 -16.16 34.81
C PHE A 35 6.32 -16.50 33.48
N ALA A 36 4.98 -16.42 33.41
CA ALA A 36 4.23 -16.66 32.18
C ALA A 36 4.51 -15.60 31.12
N THR A 37 4.72 -14.34 31.53
CA THR A 37 5.10 -13.24 30.62
C THR A 37 6.57 -13.33 30.20
N TYR A 38 7.46 -13.64 31.14
CA TYR A 38 8.91 -13.79 30.88
C TYR A 38 9.22 -15.05 30.05
N SER A 39 8.51 -16.14 30.24
CA SER A 39 8.65 -17.36 29.41
C SER A 39 7.96 -17.26 28.05
N GLY A 40 7.32 -16.12 27.74
CA GLY A 40 6.70 -15.89 26.44
C GLY A 40 5.40 -16.70 26.20
N LEU A 41 4.82 -17.31 27.25
CA LEU A 41 3.66 -18.18 27.11
C LEU A 41 2.37 -17.40 26.73
N ILE A 42 2.30 -16.09 27.08
CA ILE A 42 1.13 -15.24 26.84
C ILE A 42 1.35 -14.28 25.67
N LEU A 43 2.60 -13.87 25.40
CA LEU A 43 2.96 -12.88 24.36
C LEU A 43 3.93 -13.45 23.29
N GLY A 44 4.26 -14.73 23.34
CA GLY A 44 5.41 -15.29 22.65
C GLY A 44 5.12 -16.29 21.55
N GLN A 45 3.87 -16.47 21.10
CA GLN A 45 3.65 -17.42 20.00
C GLN A 45 3.70 -16.80 18.61
N ASP A 46 3.66 -15.46 18.51
CA ASP A 46 3.76 -14.77 17.21
C ASP A 46 5.10 -14.01 16.99
N GLN A 47 6.00 -13.96 17.97
CA GLN A 47 7.27 -13.21 17.84
C GLN A 47 8.56 -14.04 17.95
N ALA A 48 8.50 -15.32 18.28
CA ALA A 48 9.69 -16.18 18.31
C ALA A 48 10.20 -16.56 16.90
N GLY A 49 9.54 -16.11 15.83
CA GLY A 49 9.97 -16.27 14.45
C GLY A 49 10.59 -15.01 13.81
N ALA A 50 10.66 -13.88 14.56
CA ALA A 50 11.06 -12.60 13.99
C ALA A 50 12.56 -12.24 14.18
N ALA A 51 13.34 -13.07 14.88
CA ALA A 51 14.78 -12.86 14.96
C ALA A 51 15.45 -13.52 13.74
N GLY A 52 15.55 -12.76 12.62
CA GLY A 52 16.39 -13.15 11.49
C GLY A 52 15.71 -13.36 10.14
N LYS A 53 14.40 -13.02 9.98
CA LYS A 53 13.88 -12.79 8.64
C LYS A 53 14.17 -11.34 8.27
N GLU A 54 15.25 -11.12 7.52
CA GLU A 54 15.33 -9.96 6.65
C GLU A 54 13.96 -9.82 5.95
N PRO A 55 13.42 -8.60 5.79
CA PRO A 55 12.16 -8.42 5.07
C PRO A 55 12.37 -8.97 3.66
N SER A 56 12.03 -10.25 3.46
CA SER A 56 12.01 -10.83 2.13
C SER A 56 10.90 -10.11 1.38
N ALA A 57 11.30 -9.24 0.45
CA ALA A 57 10.36 -8.61 -0.46
C ALA A 57 9.50 -9.70 -1.10
N SER A 58 8.18 -9.49 -1.10
CA SER A 58 7.30 -10.39 -1.85
C SER A 58 7.79 -10.49 -3.29
N PRO A 59 7.74 -11.67 -3.92
CA PRO A 59 8.09 -11.79 -5.33
C PRO A 59 7.33 -10.73 -6.15
N LEU A 60 8.04 -10.08 -7.07
CA LEU A 60 7.39 -9.15 -8.00
C LEU A 60 6.30 -9.91 -8.78
N PRO A 61 5.17 -9.26 -9.08
CA PRO A 61 4.17 -9.86 -9.97
C PRO A 61 4.81 -10.18 -11.32
N ASP A 62 4.25 -11.18 -12.02
CA ASP A 62 4.67 -11.54 -13.37
C ASP A 62 4.23 -10.46 -14.36
N ILE A 63 5.11 -9.47 -14.58
CA ILE A 63 4.90 -8.32 -15.46
C ILE A 63 6.13 -8.06 -16.33
N ALA A 64 5.91 -7.49 -17.49
CA ALA A 64 6.93 -6.94 -18.38
C ALA A 64 6.54 -5.54 -18.81
N PHE A 65 7.52 -4.75 -19.18
CA PHE A 65 7.31 -3.41 -19.73
C PHE A 65 7.73 -3.37 -21.20
N VAL A 66 6.80 -3.00 -22.08
CA VAL A 66 7.06 -2.82 -23.50
C VAL A 66 7.26 -1.32 -23.76
N PRO A 67 8.47 -0.88 -24.09
CA PRO A 67 8.74 0.53 -24.33
C PRO A 67 8.10 0.99 -25.64
N ILE A 68 7.60 2.23 -25.65
CA ILE A 68 7.14 2.94 -26.84
C ILE A 68 8.17 4.00 -27.17
N GLU A 69 8.53 4.14 -28.46
CA GLU A 69 9.41 5.21 -28.90
C GLU A 69 8.82 6.59 -28.56
N PRO A 70 9.66 7.58 -28.18
CA PRO A 70 9.19 8.92 -27.88
C PRO A 70 8.40 9.53 -29.04
N LEU A 71 7.16 9.97 -28.74
CA LEU A 71 6.30 10.65 -29.71
C LEU A 71 6.48 12.16 -29.57
N VAL A 72 6.75 12.83 -30.71
CA VAL A 72 6.77 14.30 -30.78
C VAL A 72 5.63 14.76 -31.65
N ILE A 73 4.70 15.50 -31.05
CA ILE A 73 3.44 15.88 -31.67
C ILE A 73 3.33 17.40 -31.68
N SER A 74 3.20 17.98 -32.86
CA SER A 74 2.90 19.40 -33.02
C SER A 74 1.42 19.63 -32.77
N LEU A 75 1.10 20.52 -31.84
CA LEU A 75 -0.25 20.83 -31.37
C LEU A 75 -0.70 22.20 -31.89
N GLY A 76 -1.98 22.28 -32.26
CA GLY A 76 -2.57 23.52 -32.76
C GLY A 76 -2.21 23.85 -34.21
N SER A 77 -2.29 25.16 -34.58
CA SER A 77 -1.92 25.64 -35.89
C SER A 77 -0.41 25.63 -36.09
N ALA A 78 0.07 25.55 -37.35
CA ALA A 78 1.48 25.53 -37.68
C ALA A 78 2.29 26.71 -37.09
N ASP A 79 1.60 27.81 -36.79
CA ASP A 79 2.20 29.02 -36.23
C ASP A 79 2.27 29.02 -34.68
N SER A 80 1.62 28.07 -34.00
CA SER A 80 1.63 28.04 -32.53
C SER A 80 2.93 27.51 -31.94
N GLY A 81 3.72 26.76 -32.70
CA GLY A 81 5.04 26.26 -32.31
C GLY A 81 5.04 25.30 -31.10
N ARG A 82 3.85 24.94 -30.56
CA ARG A 82 3.76 24.07 -29.38
C ARG A 82 3.95 22.62 -29.79
N ASN A 83 4.92 21.97 -29.16
CA ASN A 83 5.20 20.54 -29.36
C ASN A 83 5.06 19.79 -28.07
N LEU A 84 4.30 18.69 -28.11
CA LEU A 84 4.20 17.74 -27.01
C LEU A 84 5.20 16.62 -27.24
N ARG A 85 6.10 16.42 -26.28
CA ARG A 85 6.95 15.25 -26.19
C ARG A 85 6.35 14.28 -25.19
N PHE A 86 6.04 13.08 -25.67
CA PHE A 86 5.34 12.04 -24.91
C PHE A 86 6.14 10.75 -24.95
N THR A 87 6.64 10.28 -23.79
CA THR A 87 7.33 9.00 -23.64
C THR A 87 6.58 8.11 -22.68
N SER A 88 6.39 6.85 -23.05
CA SER A 88 5.61 5.91 -22.24
C SER A 88 6.06 4.46 -22.41
N GLN A 89 5.60 3.61 -21.48
CA GLN A 89 5.77 2.17 -21.52
C GLN A 89 4.43 1.49 -21.23
N ILE A 90 4.22 0.33 -21.83
CA ILE A 90 3.02 -0.47 -21.60
C ILE A 90 3.36 -1.57 -20.59
N GLU A 91 2.61 -1.65 -19.48
CA GLU A 91 2.68 -2.76 -18.54
C GLU A 91 1.81 -3.89 -19.02
N VAL A 92 2.40 -5.08 -19.14
CA VAL A 92 1.76 -6.29 -19.64
C VAL A 92 2.09 -7.49 -18.75
N PRO A 93 1.24 -8.52 -18.67
CA PRO A 93 1.68 -9.83 -18.18
C PRO A 93 2.82 -10.34 -19.08
N SER A 94 3.87 -10.91 -18.49
CA SER A 94 5.07 -11.33 -19.24
C SER A 94 4.76 -12.22 -20.43
N ALA A 95 3.74 -13.07 -20.32
CA ALA A 95 3.30 -13.97 -21.38
C ALA A 95 2.84 -13.23 -22.66
N TYR A 96 2.41 -11.97 -22.57
CA TYR A 96 1.88 -11.20 -23.70
C TYR A 96 2.85 -10.13 -24.22
N ALA A 97 4.07 -10.04 -23.70
CA ALA A 97 5.04 -9.02 -24.11
C ALA A 97 5.37 -9.09 -25.60
N ALA A 98 5.53 -10.29 -26.16
CA ALA A 98 5.79 -10.50 -27.57
C ALA A 98 4.61 -10.09 -28.47
N ASP A 99 3.38 -10.45 -28.06
CA ASP A 99 2.16 -10.09 -28.78
C ASP A 99 1.97 -8.58 -28.84
N VAL A 100 2.16 -7.90 -27.71
CA VAL A 100 2.03 -6.43 -27.61
C VAL A 100 3.12 -5.75 -28.42
N THR A 101 4.37 -6.28 -28.41
CA THR A 101 5.46 -5.76 -29.23
C THR A 101 5.14 -5.85 -30.71
N LEU A 102 4.54 -6.94 -31.17
CA LEU A 102 4.09 -7.09 -32.57
C LEU A 102 3.03 -6.05 -32.96
N LEU A 103 2.20 -5.64 -32.01
CA LEU A 103 1.12 -4.68 -32.21
C LEU A 103 1.54 -3.22 -32.04
N LEU A 104 2.81 -2.94 -31.67
CA LEU A 104 3.31 -1.58 -31.44
C LEU A 104 2.98 -0.59 -32.58
N PRO A 105 3.11 -0.93 -33.87
CA PRO A 105 2.76 0.02 -34.94
C PRO A 105 1.32 0.51 -34.88
N ARG A 106 0.36 -0.39 -34.55
CA ARG A 106 -1.06 -0.04 -34.40
C ARG A 106 -1.31 0.77 -33.12
N ILE A 107 -0.61 0.45 -32.06
CA ILE A 107 -0.67 1.17 -30.78
C ILE A 107 -0.19 2.62 -30.99
N ILE A 108 0.95 2.80 -31.65
CA ILE A 108 1.54 4.11 -31.95
C ILE A 108 0.60 4.94 -32.83
N ASP A 109 -0.02 4.33 -33.84
CA ASP A 109 -1.00 5.00 -34.71
C ASP A 109 -2.19 5.55 -33.91
N VAL A 110 -2.80 4.73 -33.05
CA VAL A 110 -3.91 5.14 -32.18
C VAL A 110 -3.49 6.23 -31.20
N MET A 111 -2.29 6.14 -30.63
CA MET A 111 -1.75 7.15 -29.73
C MET A 111 -1.54 8.48 -30.44
N ASN A 112 -0.93 8.48 -31.61
CA ASN A 112 -0.72 9.66 -32.44
C ASN A 112 -2.05 10.33 -32.82
N GLY A 113 -3.02 9.52 -33.25
CA GLY A 113 -4.35 10.02 -33.62
C GLY A 113 -5.04 10.73 -32.45
N TYR A 114 -4.97 10.14 -31.26
CA TYR A 114 -5.58 10.74 -30.08
C TYR A 114 -4.85 11.99 -29.60
N LEU A 115 -3.53 11.92 -29.47
CA LEU A 115 -2.73 13.04 -28.93
C LEU A 115 -2.78 14.28 -29.84
N ARG A 116 -2.87 14.10 -31.17
CA ARG A 116 -3.05 15.22 -32.12
C ARG A 116 -4.41 15.89 -32.05
N ALA A 117 -5.42 15.18 -31.55
CA ALA A 117 -6.78 15.70 -31.44
C ALA A 117 -7.02 16.46 -30.13
N ILE A 118 -6.04 16.51 -29.23
CA ILE A 118 -6.14 17.24 -27.97
C ILE A 118 -6.02 18.75 -28.23
N ASP A 119 -6.92 19.53 -27.62
CA ASP A 119 -6.78 20.99 -27.62
C ASP A 119 -5.58 21.39 -26.74
N PRO A 120 -4.61 22.18 -27.28
CA PRO A 120 -3.50 22.66 -26.48
C PRO A 120 -3.89 23.43 -25.21
N ALA A 121 -5.05 24.07 -25.19
CA ALA A 121 -5.55 24.78 -24.02
C ALA A 121 -5.93 23.84 -22.87
N GLU A 122 -6.37 22.60 -23.18
CA GLU A 122 -6.70 21.59 -22.16
C GLU A 122 -5.47 21.02 -21.46
N LEU A 123 -4.29 21.10 -22.10
CA LEU A 123 -3.05 20.52 -21.56
C LEU A 123 -2.53 21.25 -20.32
N ASP A 124 -2.96 22.47 -20.09
CA ASP A 124 -2.60 23.27 -18.92
C ASP A 124 -3.43 22.88 -17.66
N GLU A 125 -4.47 22.05 -17.83
CA GLU A 125 -5.28 21.56 -16.71
C GLU A 125 -4.54 20.50 -15.87
N PRO A 126 -4.51 20.60 -14.54
CA PRO A 126 -3.79 19.65 -13.67
C PRO A 126 -4.25 18.18 -13.80
N ALA A 127 -5.53 17.95 -14.15
CA ALA A 127 -6.09 16.61 -14.32
C ALA A 127 -5.89 16.03 -15.73
N MET A 128 -5.32 16.80 -16.67
CA MET A 128 -5.29 16.40 -18.08
C MET A 128 -4.42 15.17 -18.33
N LEU A 129 -3.26 15.08 -17.69
CA LEU A 129 -2.39 13.90 -17.82
C LEU A 129 -3.08 12.60 -17.40
N LEU A 130 -3.84 12.63 -16.30
CA LEU A 130 -4.59 11.47 -15.84
C LEU A 130 -5.67 11.07 -16.86
N ARG A 131 -6.36 12.05 -17.43
CA ARG A 131 -7.37 11.85 -18.47
C ARG A 131 -6.77 11.25 -19.74
N ILE A 132 -5.64 11.82 -20.22
CA ILE A 132 -4.90 11.30 -21.39
C ILE A 132 -4.50 9.85 -21.16
N ARG A 133 -3.88 9.53 -20.01
CA ARG A 133 -3.45 8.16 -19.67
C ARG A 133 -4.62 7.19 -19.73
N ALA A 134 -5.75 7.51 -19.09
CA ALA A 134 -6.93 6.67 -19.07
C ALA A 134 -7.51 6.44 -20.48
N GLN A 135 -7.58 7.49 -21.29
CA GLN A 135 -8.10 7.43 -22.65
C GLN A 135 -7.17 6.64 -23.60
N LEU A 136 -5.86 6.83 -23.49
CA LEU A 136 -4.88 6.05 -24.24
C LEU A 136 -4.92 4.58 -23.85
N LEU A 137 -4.89 4.27 -22.54
CA LEU A 137 -4.95 2.90 -22.05
C LEU A 137 -6.18 2.18 -22.62
N ARG A 138 -7.35 2.81 -22.56
CA ARG A 138 -8.59 2.21 -23.10
C ARG A 138 -8.49 1.91 -24.61
N ARG A 139 -7.89 2.82 -25.38
CA ARG A 139 -7.71 2.64 -26.85
C ARG A 139 -6.70 1.53 -27.15
N ILE A 140 -5.59 1.48 -26.39
CA ILE A 140 -4.58 0.42 -26.52
C ILE A 140 -5.20 -0.94 -26.22
N GLN A 141 -6.00 -1.06 -25.16
CA GLN A 141 -6.69 -2.31 -24.81
C GLN A 141 -7.65 -2.76 -25.92
N LEU A 142 -8.36 -1.84 -26.58
CA LEU A 142 -9.19 -2.17 -27.73
C LEU A 142 -8.41 -2.72 -28.91
N VAL A 143 -7.21 -2.22 -29.15
CA VAL A 143 -6.32 -2.66 -30.25
C VAL A 143 -5.68 -4.01 -29.96
N THR A 144 -5.25 -4.21 -28.70
CA THR A 144 -4.51 -5.40 -28.31
C THR A 144 -5.42 -6.56 -27.90
N GLY A 145 -6.68 -6.28 -27.59
CA GLY A 145 -7.64 -7.21 -27.00
C GLY A 145 -7.54 -7.25 -25.47
N ASP A 146 -8.61 -7.74 -24.86
CA ASP A 146 -8.76 -7.75 -23.41
C ASP A 146 -7.68 -8.61 -22.72
N GLY A 147 -7.20 -8.13 -21.59
CA GLY A 147 -6.27 -8.83 -20.69
C GLY A 147 -4.79 -8.80 -21.09
N ARG A 148 -4.44 -8.33 -22.30
CA ARG A 148 -3.03 -8.24 -22.74
C ARG A 148 -2.29 -7.03 -22.17
N VAL A 149 -2.99 -5.94 -21.89
CA VAL A 149 -2.42 -4.71 -21.37
C VAL A 149 -3.03 -4.38 -20.02
N ARG A 150 -2.19 -4.24 -19.00
CA ARG A 150 -2.59 -3.87 -17.65
C ARG A 150 -2.68 -2.37 -17.48
N ASP A 151 -1.60 -1.67 -17.85
CA ASP A 151 -1.49 -0.23 -17.62
C ASP A 151 -0.62 0.45 -18.67
N LEU A 152 -0.70 1.79 -18.71
CA LEU A 152 0.16 2.67 -19.50
C LEU A 152 0.93 3.59 -18.55
N LEU A 153 2.24 3.46 -18.52
CA LEU A 153 3.13 4.30 -17.71
C LEU A 153 3.65 5.46 -18.57
N VAL A 154 3.36 6.67 -18.17
CA VAL A 154 3.87 7.88 -18.81
C VAL A 154 5.16 8.28 -18.10
N THR A 155 6.28 8.22 -18.78
CA THR A 155 7.61 8.53 -18.24
C THR A 155 8.05 9.95 -18.55
N GLU A 156 7.51 10.55 -19.62
CA GLU A 156 7.78 11.94 -19.98
C GLU A 156 6.53 12.57 -20.60
N PHE A 157 6.20 13.76 -20.16
CA PHE A 157 5.12 14.58 -20.69
C PHE A 157 5.56 16.05 -20.65
N VAL A 158 6.12 16.53 -21.74
CA VAL A 158 6.70 17.88 -21.83
C VAL A 158 6.08 18.64 -22.99
N LEU A 159 5.60 19.82 -22.69
CA LEU A 159 5.08 20.77 -23.67
C LEU A 159 6.11 21.88 -23.86
N ASN A 160 6.58 22.07 -25.08
CA ASN A 160 7.57 23.07 -25.47
C ASN A 160 6.97 24.04 -26.48
#